data_f0ea727ee9fc4feb6d49e4395a9ed269
#
_entry.id   f0ea727ee9fc4feb6d49e4395a9ed269
#
_cell.length_a   1.000
_cell.length_b   1.000
_cell.length_c   1.000
_cell.angle_alpha   90.00
_cell.angle_beta   90.00
_cell.angle_gamma   90.00
#
_symmetry.space_group_name_H-M   'P 1'
#
loop_
_entity.id
_entity.type
_entity.pdbx_description
1 polymer ?
#
loop_
_entity_poly.entity_id
_entity_poly.type
_entity_poly.pdbx_seq_one_letter_code
_entity_poly.pdbx_strand_id
1 'polypeptide(L)'
;MQSNLLKKHKENIHKIASSHGVLSVRVFGSFARGEENIHSDIDLLVELEPKRSLLDIISLKYEIEDLTGRKVDVVTTKGISPYLAEQIMKEAVPL
;
A
#
# COMPACT_ATOMS: atom_id res chain seq x y z
N MET A 1 -3.72 -4.70 14.09
CA MET A 1 -4.36 -5.93 13.57
C MET A 1 -4.79 -5.71 12.14
N GLN A 2 -4.42 -6.59 11.24
CA GLN A 2 -4.79 -6.44 9.83
C GLN A 2 -6.24 -6.86 9.61
N SER A 3 -6.89 -6.20 8.65
CA SER A 3 -8.26 -6.54 8.29
C SER A 3 -8.32 -7.93 7.64
N ASN A 4 -9.51 -8.53 7.65
CA ASN A 4 -9.73 -9.81 6.97
C ASN A 4 -9.49 -9.69 5.46
N LEU A 5 -9.84 -8.55 4.87
CA LEU A 5 -9.62 -8.30 3.45
C LEU A 5 -8.13 -8.34 3.10
N LEU A 6 -7.30 -7.66 3.86
CA LEU A 6 -5.86 -7.63 3.63
C LEU A 6 -5.21 -8.98 3.91
N LYS A 7 -5.64 -9.68 4.96
CA LYS A 7 -5.16 -11.04 5.23
C LYS A 7 -5.44 -11.99 4.09
N LYS A 8 -6.67 -11.93 3.57
CA LYS A 8 -7.10 -12.79 2.47
C LYS A 8 -6.25 -12.61 1.22
N HIS A 9 -5.85 -11.37 0.94
CA HIS A 9 -5.13 -11.03 -0.29
C HIS A 9 -3.64 -10.79 -0.10
N LYS A 10 -3.12 -11.02 1.10
CA LYS A 10 -1.74 -10.67 1.45
C LYS A 10 -0.72 -11.26 0.48
N GLU A 11 -0.79 -12.55 0.21
CA GLU A 11 0.17 -13.22 -0.69
C GLU A 11 0.12 -12.63 -2.10
N ASN A 12 -1.08 -12.42 -2.61
CA ASN A 12 -1.25 -11.90 -3.96
C ASN A 12 -0.78 -10.45 -4.06
N ILE A 13 -1.02 -9.65 -3.03
CA ILE A 13 -0.51 -8.28 -2.98
C ILE A 13 1.01 -8.28 -3.01
N HIS A 14 1.66 -9.16 -2.24
CA HIS A 14 3.11 -9.26 -2.26
C HIS A 14 3.66 -9.74 -3.60
N LYS A 15 2.99 -10.65 -4.27
CA LYS A 15 3.38 -11.10 -5.61
C LYS A 15 3.30 -9.96 -6.62
N ILE A 16 2.20 -9.20 -6.59
CA ILE A 16 2.03 -8.04 -7.47
C ILE A 16 3.12 -7.02 -7.18
N ALA A 17 3.35 -6.71 -5.90
CA ALA A 17 4.36 -5.75 -5.48
C ALA A 17 5.75 -6.17 -5.97
N SER A 18 6.13 -7.41 -5.77
CA SER A 18 7.44 -7.91 -6.23
C SER A 18 7.61 -7.79 -7.74
N SER A 19 6.55 -8.03 -8.50
CA SER A 19 6.63 -7.94 -9.97
C SER A 19 6.83 -6.51 -10.45
N HIS A 20 6.56 -5.52 -9.62
CA HIS A 20 6.75 -4.11 -9.94
C HIS A 20 7.94 -3.48 -9.21
N GLY A 21 8.82 -4.30 -8.65
CA GLY A 21 10.05 -3.81 -8.01
C GLY A 21 9.83 -3.17 -6.66
N VAL A 22 8.78 -3.55 -5.96
CA VAL A 22 8.52 -3.06 -4.61
C VAL A 22 9.34 -3.87 -3.60
N LEU A 23 10.13 -3.19 -2.79
CA LEU A 23 10.99 -3.80 -1.78
C LEU A 23 10.25 -4.01 -0.47
N SER A 24 9.33 -3.14 -0.12
CA SER A 24 8.53 -3.28 1.09
C SER A 24 7.16 -2.68 0.92
N VAL A 25 6.17 -3.26 1.58
CA VAL A 25 4.77 -2.79 1.58
C VAL A 25 4.33 -2.61 3.02
N ARG A 26 3.81 -1.44 3.33
CA ARG A 26 3.19 -1.13 4.62
C ARG A 26 1.80 -0.59 4.40
N VAL A 27 0.94 -0.79 5.38
CA VAL A 27 -0.43 -0.28 5.38
C VAL A 27 -0.51 0.88 6.36
N PHE A 28 -1.15 1.96 5.95
CA PHE A 28 -1.44 3.07 6.85
C PHE A 28 -2.91 3.49 6.66
N GLY A 29 -3.33 4.56 7.32
CA GLY A 29 -4.71 5.01 7.24
C GLY A 29 -5.67 4.14 8.02
N SER A 30 -6.94 4.15 7.60
CA SER A 30 -8.01 3.49 8.36
C SER A 30 -7.79 1.99 8.51
N PHE A 31 -7.24 1.33 7.49
CA PHE A 31 -6.95 -0.11 7.58
C PHE A 31 -5.88 -0.42 8.62
N ALA A 32 -4.89 0.45 8.77
CA ALA A 32 -3.85 0.28 9.79
C ALA A 32 -4.39 0.50 11.19
N ARG A 33 -5.36 1.42 11.34
CA ARG A 33 -5.96 1.75 12.63
C ARG A 33 -7.08 0.80 13.05
N GLY A 34 -7.51 -0.11 12.15
CA GLY A 34 -8.66 -0.97 12.43
C GLY A 34 -10.00 -0.23 12.38
N GLU A 35 -10.04 0.89 11.67
CA GLU A 35 -11.21 1.75 11.55
C GLU A 35 -11.88 1.67 10.18
N GLU A 36 -11.49 0.71 9.36
CA GLU A 36 -12.01 0.56 8.01
C GLU A 36 -13.48 0.18 7.99
N ASN A 37 -14.16 0.65 6.95
CA ASN A 37 -15.54 0.29 6.65
C ASN A 37 -15.65 -0.01 5.14
N ILE A 38 -16.88 -0.24 4.66
CA ILE A 38 -17.10 -0.61 3.25
C ILE A 38 -16.71 0.50 2.26
N HIS A 39 -16.53 1.72 2.73
CA HIS A 39 -16.14 2.85 1.89
C HIS A 39 -14.67 3.24 2.06
N SER A 40 -13.94 2.56 2.93
CA SER A 40 -12.54 2.91 3.18
C SER A 40 -11.64 2.54 2.02
N ASP A 41 -10.70 3.43 1.69
CA ASP A 41 -9.64 3.15 0.72
C ASP A 41 -8.50 2.41 1.42
N ILE A 42 -7.78 1.59 0.66
CA ILE A 42 -6.57 0.94 1.15
C ILE A 42 -5.39 1.89 0.90
N ASP A 43 -4.72 2.30 1.96
CA ASP A 43 -3.56 3.19 1.87
C ASP A 43 -2.28 2.39 2.06
N LEU A 44 -1.45 2.36 1.04
CA LEU A 44 -0.19 1.60 1.04
C LEU A 44 1.01 2.52 0.93
N LEU A 45 2.00 2.26 1.76
CA LEU A 45 3.30 2.90 1.69
C LEU A 45 4.29 1.87 1.16
N VAL A 46 4.92 2.17 0.03
CA VAL A 46 5.82 1.23 -0.62
C VAL A 46 7.20 1.84 -0.81
N GLU A 47 8.22 0.99 -0.78
CA GLU A 47 9.57 1.34 -1.16
C GLU A 47 9.88 0.67 -2.48
N LEU A 48 10.31 1.45 -3.49
CA LEU A 48 10.63 0.95 -4.82
C LEU A 48 12.12 0.78 -5.02
N GLU A 49 12.50 -0.17 -5.86
CA GLU A 49 13.85 -0.27 -6.38
C GLU A 49 14.24 1.03 -7.10
N PRO A 50 15.53 1.43 -7.07
CA PRO A 50 15.96 2.73 -7.58
C PRO A 50 15.62 3.03 -9.04
N LYS A 51 15.51 2.02 -9.88
CA LYS A 51 15.30 2.22 -11.32
C LYS A 51 13.84 2.08 -11.75
N ARG A 52 12.93 1.94 -10.82
CA ARG A 52 11.50 1.82 -11.15
C ARG A 52 10.88 3.18 -11.39
N SER A 53 9.81 3.20 -12.17
CA SER A 53 9.15 4.43 -12.58
C SER A 53 7.77 4.58 -11.95
N LEU A 54 7.18 5.75 -12.14
CA LEU A 54 5.81 6.01 -11.71
C LEU A 54 4.82 5.05 -12.37
N LEU A 55 5.14 4.54 -13.56
CA LEU A 55 4.28 3.57 -14.24
C LEU A 55 4.11 2.28 -13.42
N ASP A 56 5.16 1.86 -12.71
CA ASP A 56 5.07 0.70 -11.82
C ASP A 56 4.07 0.95 -10.69
N ILE A 57 4.06 2.15 -10.15
CA ILE A 57 3.12 2.54 -9.09
C ILE A 57 1.69 2.52 -9.60
N ILE A 58 1.45 3.04 -10.79
CA ILE A 58 0.12 3.08 -11.39
C ILE A 58 -0.39 1.65 -11.65
N SER A 59 0.47 0.80 -12.21
CA SER A 59 0.11 -0.60 -12.47
C SER A 59 -0.18 -1.35 -11.17
N LEU A 60 0.67 -1.16 -10.17
CA LEU A 60 0.50 -1.75 -8.84
C LEU A 60 -0.86 -1.37 -8.25
N LYS A 61 -1.19 -0.09 -8.29
CA LYS A 61 -2.45 0.42 -7.78
C LYS A 61 -3.64 -0.29 -8.43
N TYR A 62 -3.68 -0.30 -9.75
CA TYR A 62 -4.82 -0.88 -10.46
C TYR A 62 -4.92 -2.40 -10.28
N GLU A 63 -3.80 -3.09 -10.25
CA GLU A 63 -3.81 -4.54 -10.03
C GLU A 63 -4.34 -4.89 -8.64
N ILE A 64 -3.96 -4.13 -7.62
CA ILE A 64 -4.47 -4.37 -6.26
C ILE A 64 -5.95 -3.97 -6.17
N GLU A 65 -6.37 -2.90 -6.84
CA GLU A 65 -7.78 -2.53 -6.92
C GLU A 65 -8.62 -3.65 -7.53
N ASP A 66 -8.15 -4.22 -8.63
CA ASP A 66 -8.84 -5.34 -9.27
C ASP A 66 -8.92 -6.56 -8.35
N LEU A 67 -7.85 -6.83 -7.62
CA LEU A 67 -7.78 -7.96 -6.71
C LEU A 67 -8.74 -7.81 -5.52
N THR A 68 -8.79 -6.63 -4.94
CA THR A 68 -9.49 -6.41 -3.66
C THR A 68 -10.89 -5.83 -3.82
N GLY A 69 -11.20 -5.25 -4.98
CA GLY A 69 -12.45 -4.53 -5.18
C GLY A 69 -12.53 -3.21 -4.42
N ARG A 70 -11.40 -2.68 -3.98
CA ARG A 70 -11.31 -1.44 -3.21
C ARG A 70 -10.43 -0.43 -3.91
N LYS A 71 -10.71 0.85 -3.70
CA LYS A 71 -9.79 1.91 -4.09
C LYS A 71 -8.50 1.79 -3.30
N VAL A 72 -7.38 1.99 -3.98
CA VAL A 72 -6.05 1.87 -3.38
C VAL A 72 -5.27 3.15 -3.64
N ASP A 73 -4.73 3.74 -2.58
CA ASP A 73 -3.77 4.84 -2.68
C ASP A 73 -2.38 4.28 -2.40
N VAL A 74 -1.45 4.52 -3.31
CA VAL A 74 -0.07 4.06 -3.16
C VAL A 74 0.83 5.28 -3.05
N VAL A 75 1.58 5.33 -1.95
CA VAL A 75 2.54 6.39 -1.67
C VAL A 75 3.91 5.75 -1.56
N THR A 76 4.92 6.39 -2.18
CA THR A 76 6.29 5.89 -2.08
C THR A 76 7.04 6.59 -0.95
N THR A 77 8.02 5.90 -0.37
CA THR A 77 8.82 6.48 0.71
C THR A 77 9.58 7.74 0.26
N LYS A 78 9.94 7.81 -1.02
CA LYS A 78 10.64 8.98 -1.58
C LYS A 78 9.70 10.09 -2.02
N GLY A 79 8.44 9.76 -2.28
CA GLY A 79 7.45 10.72 -2.77
C GLY A 79 6.66 11.43 -1.69
N ILE A 80 6.84 11.05 -0.43
CA ILE A 80 6.12 11.66 0.68
C ILE A 80 6.83 12.95 1.08
N SER A 81 6.05 14.03 1.30
CA SER A 81 6.65 15.24 1.84
C SER A 81 7.21 14.95 3.24
N PRO A 82 8.34 15.57 3.63
CA PRO A 82 8.91 15.35 4.96
C PRO A 82 7.92 15.63 6.10
N TYR A 83 6.99 16.53 5.85
CA TYR A 83 5.97 16.91 6.83
C TYR A 83 5.00 15.77 7.12
N LEU A 84 4.57 15.04 6.09
CA LEU A 84 3.62 13.93 6.23
C LEU A 84 4.33 12.61 6.54
N ALA A 85 5.59 12.47 6.13
CA ALA A 85 6.33 11.22 6.26
C ALA A 85 6.38 10.73 7.70
N GLU A 86 6.59 11.63 8.65
CA GLU A 86 6.69 11.27 10.06
C GLU A 86 5.40 10.65 10.57
N GLN A 87 4.25 11.27 10.26
CA GLN A 87 2.96 10.76 10.69
C GLN A 87 2.63 9.42 10.06
N ILE A 88 2.88 9.30 8.76
CA ILE A 88 2.61 8.06 8.03
C ILE A 88 3.48 6.93 8.56
N MET A 89 4.76 7.19 8.80
CA MET A 89 5.67 6.17 9.31
C MET A 89 5.31 5.69 10.71
N LYS A 90 4.78 6.57 11.55
CA LYS A 90 4.33 6.18 12.89
C LYS A 90 3.14 5.25 12.85
N GLU A 91 2.26 5.45 11.88
CA GLU A 91 1.02 4.69 11.73
C GLU A 91 1.20 3.41 10.93
N ALA A 92 2.11 3.43 9.96
CA ALA A 92 2.25 2.35 8.99
C ALA A 92 2.73 1.06 9.65
N VAL A 93 2.07 -0.03 9.26
CA VAL A 93 2.41 -1.38 9.74
C VAL A 93 2.73 -2.27 8.55
N PRO A 94 3.67 -3.21 8.69
CA PRO A 94 3.99 -4.12 7.59
C PRO A 94 2.77 -4.94 7.17
N LEU A 95 2.61 -5.14 5.87
CA LEU A 95 1.61 -6.06 5.33
C LEU A 95 2.18 -7.51 5.23
#